data_d07089794efaeffe577fa40c6c63ddab
#
_entry.id   d07089794efaeffe577fa40c6c63ddab
#
_cell.length_a   1.000
_cell.length_b   1.000
_cell.length_c   1.000
_cell.angle_alpha   90.00
_cell.angle_beta   90.00
_cell.angle_gamma   90.00
#
_symmetry.space_group_name_H-M   'P 1'
#
loop_
_entity.id
_entity.type
_entity.pdbx_description
1 polymer ?
#
loop_
_entity_poly.entity_id
_entity_poly.type
_entity_poly.pdbx_seq_one_letter_code
_entity_poly.pdbx_strand_id
1 'polypeptide(L)'
;MDFRDLWESVPYPAFVLNTTNKIKLANPLSQQYCETSLTRLVGQELSVYIGRNSSVFEVLEKIKDNSSAIVKFDVPINWRNKGNQIFDMYAVNVEAGSSNLIFFHPKNLRGKMEQALLNQNSIKSVSAMGSVLSHEIKNPLAGIIGAAQLLENSNVKXKKMLIQIVLEEAKRXEGXVDRVQLLGEVNXLDFGVXXIHXVIDKVKRAASQGYGSHVLFEENYDPSIPSVNGDFELLTQAFXNXIKNACEAVSKKSGRVNIKTSFYSGLALGSFGKKNKKLQLMITXXDNGPGVSKNIIXDIFDPFSTSKIGGSGLGLPLVAKIVSEHGGFVELDEMCEGACFKIYLPAYSSAHYERXX
;
A
#
# COMPACT_ATOMS: atom_id res chain seq x y z
N MET A 1 -19.58 -10.48 -25.32
CA MET A 1 -18.80 -9.43 -24.65
C MET A 1 -18.86 -8.20 -25.56
N ASP A 2 -19.43 -7.14 -25.04
CA ASP A 2 -19.59 -5.91 -25.83
C ASP A 2 -18.25 -5.14 -25.87
N PHE A 3 -18.03 -4.39 -26.96
CA PHE A 3 -16.86 -3.50 -27.09
C PHE A 3 -16.73 -2.55 -25.89
N ARG A 4 -17.87 -2.07 -25.39
CA ARG A 4 -17.92 -1.18 -24.24
C ARG A 4 -17.36 -1.83 -22.98
N ASP A 5 -17.72 -3.09 -22.70
CA ASP A 5 -17.20 -3.84 -21.55
C ASP A 5 -15.67 -4.02 -21.63
N LEU A 6 -15.18 -4.33 -22.84
CA LEU A 6 -13.73 -4.45 -23.07
C LEU A 6 -13.02 -3.12 -22.85
N TRP A 7 -13.55 -2.03 -23.39
CA TRP A 7 -12.98 -0.69 -23.28
C TRP A 7 -12.92 -0.21 -21.82
N GLU A 8 -13.99 -0.46 -21.07
CA GLU A 8 -14.09 -0.09 -19.65
C GLU A 8 -13.18 -0.95 -18.76
N SER A 9 -12.85 -2.17 -19.20
CA SER A 9 -11.98 -3.10 -18.45
C SER A 9 -10.48 -2.86 -18.68
N VAL A 10 -10.09 -2.01 -19.63
CA VAL A 10 -8.66 -1.71 -19.88
C VAL A 10 -8.01 -1.12 -18.62
N PRO A 11 -6.97 -1.77 -18.04
CA PRO A 11 -6.42 -1.38 -16.74
C PRO A 11 -5.38 -0.24 -16.82
N TYR A 12 -5.42 0.55 -17.88
CA TYR A 12 -4.50 1.68 -18.12
C TYR A 12 -5.29 2.86 -18.65
N PRO A 13 -4.84 4.12 -18.39
CA PRO A 13 -5.42 5.27 -19.07
C PRO A 13 -5.32 5.09 -20.60
N ALA A 14 -6.46 5.12 -21.25
CA ALA A 14 -6.57 4.90 -22.70
C ALA A 14 -7.46 5.97 -23.32
N PHE A 15 -7.00 6.52 -24.44
CA PHE A 15 -7.71 7.57 -25.20
C PHE A 15 -7.76 7.22 -26.68
N VAL A 16 -8.87 7.54 -27.31
CA VAL A 16 -8.95 7.65 -28.77
C VAL A 16 -8.97 9.13 -29.12
N LEU A 17 -8.03 9.54 -29.93
CA LEU A 17 -7.86 10.93 -30.38
C LEU A 17 -8.12 11.05 -31.87
N ASN A 18 -8.64 12.21 -32.31
CA ASN A 18 -8.72 12.53 -33.72
C ASN A 18 -7.35 13.06 -34.24
N THR A 19 -7.27 13.41 -35.50
CA THR A 19 -6.05 13.93 -36.17
C THR A 19 -5.54 15.25 -35.61
N THR A 20 -6.38 16.00 -34.87
CA THR A 20 -6.00 17.25 -34.19
C THR A 20 -5.77 17.04 -32.68
N ASN A 21 -5.55 15.80 -32.24
CA ASN A 21 -5.29 15.41 -30.83
C ASN A 21 -6.45 15.74 -29.86
N LYS A 22 -7.67 15.89 -30.38
CA LYS A 22 -8.86 16.02 -29.55
C LYS A 22 -9.40 14.63 -29.16
N ILE A 23 -9.85 14.52 -27.95
CA ILE A 23 -10.34 13.27 -27.34
C ILE A 23 -11.70 12.90 -27.95
N LYS A 24 -11.79 11.74 -28.60
CA LYS A 24 -13.03 11.11 -29.09
C LYS A 24 -13.60 10.15 -28.05
N LEU A 25 -12.73 9.39 -27.38
CA LEU A 25 -13.09 8.43 -26.32
C LEU A 25 -12.03 8.42 -25.23
N ALA A 26 -12.44 8.15 -24.01
CA ALA A 26 -11.56 7.97 -22.85
C ALA A 26 -12.19 6.91 -21.93
N ASN A 27 -11.39 5.95 -21.47
CA ASN A 27 -11.87 4.93 -20.55
C ASN A 27 -12.00 5.47 -19.11
N PRO A 28 -12.57 4.70 -18.16
CA PRO A 28 -12.74 5.19 -16.78
C PRO A 28 -11.43 5.62 -16.10
N LEU A 29 -10.32 4.93 -16.36
CA LEU A 29 -9.02 5.33 -15.78
C LEU A 29 -8.51 6.66 -16.34
N SER A 30 -8.75 6.93 -17.63
CA SER A 30 -8.42 8.24 -18.22
C SER A 30 -9.21 9.37 -17.55
N GLN A 31 -10.50 9.14 -17.27
CA GLN A 31 -11.34 10.09 -16.55
C GLN A 31 -10.79 10.38 -15.15
N GLN A 32 -10.30 9.35 -14.47
CA GLN A 32 -9.67 9.45 -13.15
C GLN A 32 -8.34 10.22 -13.20
N TYR A 33 -7.51 9.97 -14.22
CA TYR A 33 -6.23 10.70 -14.38
C TYR A 33 -6.46 12.17 -14.73
N CYS A 34 -7.48 12.46 -15.52
CA CYS A 34 -7.87 13.83 -15.88
C CYS A 34 -8.75 14.51 -14.82
N GLU A 35 -9.25 13.76 -13.84
CA GLU A 35 -10.23 14.21 -12.81
C GLU A 35 -11.45 14.89 -13.45
N THR A 36 -11.94 14.30 -14.55
CA THR A 36 -12.97 14.92 -15.39
C THR A 36 -13.82 13.83 -16.03
N SER A 37 -15.13 14.03 -16.06
CA SER A 37 -16.08 13.07 -16.67
C SER A 37 -15.90 13.00 -18.20
N LEU A 38 -16.29 11.86 -18.78
CA LEU A 38 -16.20 11.62 -20.23
C LEU A 38 -16.88 12.72 -21.05
N THR A 39 -18.04 13.19 -20.61
CA THR A 39 -18.81 14.23 -21.30
C THR A 39 -18.05 15.56 -21.42
N ARG A 40 -17.16 15.85 -20.47
CA ARG A 40 -16.30 17.05 -20.49
C ARG A 40 -14.99 16.80 -21.21
N LEU A 41 -14.51 15.56 -21.24
CA LEU A 41 -13.26 15.18 -21.92
C LEU A 41 -13.41 15.20 -23.44
N VAL A 42 -14.52 14.68 -23.94
CA VAL A 42 -14.77 14.55 -25.39
C VAL A 42 -14.76 15.93 -26.04
N GLY A 43 -14.00 16.05 -27.13
CA GLY A 43 -13.80 17.29 -27.88
C GLY A 43 -12.67 18.18 -27.37
N GLN A 44 -12.18 17.96 -26.15
CA GLN A 44 -11.03 18.72 -25.60
C GLN A 44 -9.70 18.18 -26.16
N GLU A 45 -8.72 19.06 -26.28
CA GLU A 45 -7.36 18.64 -26.62
C GLU A 45 -6.70 17.92 -25.43
N LEU A 46 -6.00 16.82 -25.70
CA LEU A 46 -5.25 16.08 -24.68
C LEU A 46 -4.21 16.98 -23.98
N SER A 47 -3.67 17.98 -24.69
CA SER A 47 -2.70 18.96 -24.17
C SER A 47 -3.18 19.74 -22.93
N VAL A 48 -4.48 19.86 -22.74
CA VAL A 48 -5.08 20.52 -21.57
C VAL A 48 -4.77 19.74 -20.28
N TYR A 49 -4.61 18.43 -20.39
CA TYR A 49 -4.46 17.50 -19.24
C TYR A 49 -3.02 17.06 -18.99
N ILE A 50 -2.17 17.00 -20.05
CA ILE A 50 -0.79 16.48 -19.95
C ILE A 50 0.28 17.53 -20.31
N GLY A 51 -0.12 18.78 -20.56
CA GLY A 51 0.77 19.85 -20.94
C GLY A 51 1.14 19.84 -22.43
N ARG A 52 1.30 21.02 -23.02
CA ARG A 52 1.57 21.19 -24.46
C ARG A 52 2.94 20.68 -24.90
N ASN A 53 3.93 20.71 -24.00
CA ASN A 53 5.31 20.31 -24.29
C ASN A 53 5.59 18.83 -24.01
N SER A 54 4.55 18.02 -23.82
CA SER A 54 4.70 16.58 -23.59
C SER A 54 5.25 15.87 -24.84
N SER A 55 6.25 15.02 -24.65
CA SER A 55 6.82 14.18 -25.71
C SER A 55 5.82 13.17 -26.32
N VAL A 56 4.64 13.08 -25.74
CA VAL A 56 3.49 12.34 -26.28
C VAL A 56 3.12 12.86 -27.68
N PHE A 57 3.15 14.18 -27.87
CA PHE A 57 2.76 14.79 -29.17
C PHE A 57 3.76 14.52 -30.28
N GLU A 58 5.05 14.35 -29.97
CA GLU A 58 6.07 13.89 -30.94
C GLU A 58 5.75 12.49 -31.47
N VAL A 59 5.28 11.61 -30.60
CA VAL A 59 4.89 10.24 -31.00
C VAL A 59 3.62 10.28 -31.87
N LEU A 60 2.65 11.12 -31.48
CA LEU A 60 1.40 11.27 -32.25
C LEU A 60 1.62 11.85 -33.65
N GLU A 61 2.61 12.72 -33.84
CA GLU A 61 2.99 13.20 -35.18
C GLU A 61 3.63 12.08 -36.02
N LYS A 62 4.56 11.31 -35.43
CA LYS A 62 5.23 10.21 -36.13
C LYS A 62 4.28 9.10 -36.57
N ILE A 63 3.20 8.86 -35.81
CA ILE A 63 2.24 7.81 -36.10
C ILE A 63 1.33 8.15 -37.28
N LYS A 64 1.17 9.44 -37.59
CA LYS A 64 0.37 9.89 -38.75
C LYS A 64 0.99 9.43 -40.08
N ASP A 65 2.31 9.34 -40.13
CA ASP A 65 3.06 8.97 -41.33
C ASP A 65 3.32 7.46 -41.46
N ASN A 66 3.07 6.73 -40.36
CA ASN A 66 3.39 5.29 -40.27
C ASN A 66 2.17 4.50 -39.75
N SER A 67 1.78 3.49 -40.50
CA SER A 67 0.69 2.58 -40.12
C SER A 67 1.06 1.57 -39.01
N SER A 68 2.31 1.63 -38.49
CA SER A 68 2.79 0.72 -37.45
C SER A 68 2.55 1.27 -36.04
N ALA A 69 2.30 0.41 -35.09
CA ALA A 69 2.24 0.81 -33.68
C ALA A 69 3.60 1.34 -33.21
N ILE A 70 3.58 2.40 -32.44
CA ILE A 70 4.79 2.99 -31.82
C ILE A 70 4.72 2.75 -30.32
N VAL A 71 5.82 2.26 -29.74
CA VAL A 71 6.02 2.14 -28.29
C VAL A 71 7.15 3.09 -27.89
N LYS A 72 6.90 3.91 -26.90
CA LYS A 72 7.92 4.80 -26.32
C LYS A 72 7.98 4.54 -24.81
N PHE A 73 9.14 4.18 -24.33
CA PHE A 73 9.38 3.88 -22.91
C PHE A 73 9.79 5.14 -22.14
N ASP A 74 9.54 5.13 -20.82
CA ASP A 74 9.99 6.16 -19.90
C ASP A 74 9.51 7.58 -20.27
N VAL A 75 8.25 7.70 -20.67
CA VAL A 75 7.65 8.99 -21.06
C VAL A 75 7.21 9.76 -19.80
N PRO A 76 7.85 10.89 -19.45
CA PRO A 76 7.36 11.71 -18.35
C PRO A 76 6.08 12.45 -18.80
N ILE A 77 5.01 12.25 -18.06
CA ILE A 77 3.72 12.91 -18.29
C ILE A 77 3.37 13.74 -17.06
N ASN A 78 3.24 15.03 -17.26
CA ASN A 78 2.83 15.96 -16.21
C ASN A 78 1.31 16.14 -16.24
N TRP A 79 0.61 15.27 -15.51
CA TRP A 79 -0.84 15.38 -15.37
C TRP A 79 -1.21 16.63 -14.57
N ARG A 80 -2.13 17.41 -15.07
CA ARG A 80 -2.53 18.71 -14.51
C ARG A 80 -2.77 18.68 -13.00
N ASN A 81 -3.42 17.62 -12.50
CA ASN A 81 -3.80 17.50 -11.09
C ASN A 81 -3.04 16.42 -10.31
N LYS A 82 -2.15 15.64 -10.98
CA LYS A 82 -1.42 14.52 -10.35
C LYS A 82 0.10 14.64 -10.46
N GLY A 83 0.57 15.74 -11.06
CA GLY A 83 1.98 15.99 -11.20
C GLY A 83 2.68 15.10 -12.22
N ASN A 84 4.00 15.05 -12.13
CA ASN A 84 4.85 14.35 -13.08
C ASN A 84 4.96 12.87 -12.73
N GLN A 85 4.63 12.00 -13.68
CA GLN A 85 4.69 10.53 -13.53
C GLN A 85 5.29 9.92 -14.81
N ILE A 86 5.94 8.77 -14.68
CA ILE A 86 6.60 8.08 -15.80
C ILE A 86 5.70 6.96 -16.31
N PHE A 87 5.52 6.90 -17.61
CA PHE A 87 4.69 5.90 -18.30
C PHE A 87 5.45 5.28 -19.48
N ASP A 88 5.11 4.04 -19.79
CA ASP A 88 5.37 3.48 -21.10
C ASP A 88 4.14 3.75 -21.98
N MET A 89 4.34 4.41 -23.11
CA MET A 89 3.28 4.83 -24.03
C MET A 89 3.21 3.88 -25.20
N TYR A 90 2.01 3.44 -25.52
CA TYR A 90 1.69 2.65 -26.70
C TYR A 90 0.73 3.47 -27.54
N ALA A 91 1.03 3.65 -28.80
CA ALA A 91 0.19 4.41 -29.71
C ALA A 91 0.02 3.65 -31.02
N VAL A 92 -1.20 3.60 -31.51
CA VAL A 92 -1.54 2.93 -32.77
C VAL A 92 -2.54 3.76 -33.55
N ASN A 93 -2.34 3.83 -34.84
CA ASN A 93 -3.28 4.47 -35.76
C ASN A 93 -4.47 3.51 -36.01
N VAL A 94 -5.67 4.01 -35.89
CA VAL A 94 -6.91 3.26 -36.12
C VAL A 94 -7.77 4.02 -37.15
N GLU A 95 -8.71 3.36 -37.75
CA GLU A 95 -9.64 3.93 -38.73
C GLU A 95 -8.91 4.57 -39.95
N ALA A 96 -7.91 3.86 -40.49
CA ALA A 96 -7.18 4.28 -41.68
C ALA A 96 -6.67 5.73 -41.64
N GLY A 97 -6.12 6.13 -40.52
CA GLY A 97 -5.49 7.44 -40.33
C GLY A 97 -6.38 8.53 -39.72
N SER A 98 -7.65 8.24 -39.46
CA SER A 98 -8.57 9.24 -38.90
C SER A 98 -8.57 9.35 -37.38
N SER A 99 -7.99 8.36 -36.69
CA SER A 99 -7.96 8.33 -35.22
C SER A 99 -6.70 7.61 -34.72
N ASN A 100 -6.22 8.03 -33.57
CA ASN A 100 -5.09 7.42 -32.86
C ASN A 100 -5.59 6.86 -31.52
N LEU A 101 -5.31 5.60 -31.25
CA LEU A 101 -5.53 4.97 -29.95
C LEU A 101 -4.20 5.01 -29.19
N ILE A 102 -4.25 5.53 -27.96
CA ILE A 102 -3.08 5.60 -27.08
C ILE A 102 -3.37 4.97 -25.73
N PHE A 103 -2.37 4.30 -25.17
CA PHE A 103 -2.39 3.73 -23.83
C PHE A 103 -1.18 4.26 -23.06
N PHE A 104 -1.40 4.60 -21.80
CA PHE A 104 -0.34 5.00 -20.87
C PHE A 104 -0.19 3.94 -19.78
N HIS A 105 0.83 3.11 -19.88
CA HIS A 105 1.14 2.08 -18.88
C HIS A 105 2.00 2.71 -17.78
N PRO A 106 1.47 2.91 -16.55
CA PRO A 106 2.25 3.51 -15.47
C PRO A 106 3.42 2.61 -15.09
N LYS A 107 4.62 3.14 -15.09
CA LYS A 107 5.83 2.35 -14.78
C LYS A 107 5.82 1.83 -13.34
N ASN A 108 5.22 2.60 -12.45
CA ASN A 108 5.08 2.21 -11.04
C ASN A 108 4.14 1.01 -10.81
N LEU A 109 3.25 0.71 -11.76
CA LEU A 109 2.34 -0.44 -11.63
C LEU A 109 3.08 -1.78 -11.74
N ARG A 110 4.08 -1.87 -12.61
CA ARG A 110 4.86 -3.09 -12.82
C ARG A 110 5.69 -3.41 -11.57
N GLY A 111 6.37 -2.42 -11.01
CA GLY A 111 7.08 -2.55 -9.74
C GLY A 111 6.15 -2.90 -8.57
N LYS A 112 4.96 -2.28 -8.55
CA LYS A 112 3.94 -2.54 -7.53
C LYS A 112 3.36 -3.94 -7.61
N MET A 113 3.09 -4.46 -8.82
CA MET A 113 2.60 -5.82 -9.02
C MET A 113 3.70 -6.86 -8.73
N GLU A 114 4.94 -6.62 -9.18
CA GLU A 114 6.10 -7.46 -8.87
C GLU A 114 6.38 -7.45 -7.36
N GLN A 115 6.30 -6.30 -6.71
CA GLN A 115 6.50 -6.17 -5.27
C GLN A 115 5.38 -6.87 -4.47
N ALA A 116 4.13 -6.77 -4.92
CA ALA A 116 3.01 -7.51 -4.31
C ALA A 116 3.17 -9.02 -4.47
N LEU A 117 3.67 -9.48 -5.62
CA LEU A 117 3.99 -10.89 -5.89
C LEU A 117 5.21 -11.37 -5.08
N LEU A 118 6.23 -10.53 -4.98
CA LEU A 118 7.42 -10.80 -4.16
C LEU A 118 7.04 -10.86 -2.67
N ASN A 119 6.18 -9.97 -2.21
CA ASN A 119 5.67 -9.99 -0.83
C ASN A 119 4.91 -11.28 -0.51
N GLN A 120 4.15 -11.84 -1.48
CA GLN A 120 3.53 -13.16 -1.33
C GLN A 120 4.54 -14.31 -1.32
N ASN A 121 5.65 -14.17 -2.04
CA ASN A 121 6.71 -15.18 -2.10
C ASN A 121 7.66 -15.10 -0.90
N SER A 122 7.90 -13.93 -0.34
CA SER A 122 8.71 -13.72 0.87
C SER A 122 8.11 -14.44 2.09
N ILE A 123 6.80 -14.56 2.13
CA ILE A 123 6.08 -15.33 3.18
C ILE A 123 6.45 -16.84 3.11
N LYS A 124 6.93 -17.33 1.96
CA LYS A 124 7.30 -18.75 1.78
C LYS A 124 8.76 -19.08 2.15
N SER A 125 9.58 -18.09 2.45
CA SER A 125 11.01 -18.31 2.78
C SER A 125 11.22 -18.63 4.27
N VAL A 126 10.57 -19.67 4.76
CA VAL A 126 10.66 -20.12 6.17
C VAL A 126 12.09 -20.53 6.57
N SER A 127 12.91 -20.95 5.60
CA SER A 127 14.29 -21.41 5.88
C SER A 127 15.26 -20.28 6.29
N ALA A 128 15.09 -19.09 5.73
CA ALA A 128 15.88 -17.91 6.10
C ALA A 128 15.49 -17.37 7.50
N MET A 129 14.29 -17.69 7.96
CA MET A 129 13.78 -17.25 9.27
C MET A 129 14.51 -17.90 10.45
N GLY A 130 15.00 -19.14 10.30
CA GLY A 130 15.54 -19.93 11.40
C GLY A 130 16.74 -19.30 12.12
N SER A 131 17.69 -18.74 11.38
CA SER A 131 18.89 -18.13 11.98
C SER A 131 18.60 -16.80 12.68
N VAL A 132 17.78 -15.94 12.05
CA VAL A 132 17.43 -14.63 12.60
C VAL A 132 16.52 -14.78 13.84
N LEU A 133 15.53 -15.69 13.77
CA LEU A 133 14.68 -16.06 14.91
C LEU A 133 15.51 -16.56 16.11
N SER A 134 16.53 -17.39 15.85
CA SER A 134 17.44 -17.87 16.90
C SER A 134 18.13 -16.70 17.61
N HIS A 135 18.60 -15.70 16.89
CA HIS A 135 19.21 -14.51 17.45
C HIS A 135 18.22 -13.63 18.21
N GLU A 136 17.05 -13.39 17.65
CA GLU A 136 15.99 -12.55 18.24
C GLU A 136 15.40 -13.16 19.53
N ILE A 137 15.39 -14.51 19.64
CA ILE A 137 14.95 -15.23 20.85
C ILE A 137 16.10 -15.35 21.87
N LYS A 138 17.33 -15.61 21.42
CA LYS A 138 18.50 -15.74 22.30
C LYS A 138 18.80 -14.44 23.07
N ASN A 139 18.55 -13.28 22.49
CA ASN A 139 18.85 -12.00 23.11
C ASN A 139 18.04 -11.77 24.40
N PRO A 140 16.69 -11.80 24.40
CA PRO A 140 15.94 -11.67 25.65
C PRO A 140 16.18 -12.85 26.61
N LEU A 141 16.40 -14.05 26.09
CA LEU A 141 16.72 -15.22 26.94
C LEU A 141 18.05 -14.99 27.69
N ALA A 142 19.08 -14.42 27.04
CA ALA A 142 20.34 -14.07 27.70
C ALA A 142 20.13 -13.00 28.81
N GLY A 143 19.26 -12.04 28.54
CA GLY A 143 18.84 -11.04 29.54
C GLY A 143 18.16 -11.65 30.77
N ILE A 144 17.24 -12.60 30.55
CA ILE A 144 16.56 -13.35 31.59
C ILE A 144 17.56 -14.16 32.42
N ILE A 145 18.44 -14.92 31.77
CA ILE A 145 19.47 -15.75 32.40
C ILE A 145 20.42 -14.87 33.23
N GLY A 146 20.92 -13.77 32.65
CA GLY A 146 21.82 -12.85 33.34
C GLY A 146 21.18 -12.21 34.60
N ALA A 147 19.93 -11.76 34.46
CA ALA A 147 19.20 -11.20 35.62
C ALA A 147 18.93 -12.27 36.69
N ALA A 148 18.59 -13.50 36.29
CA ALA A 148 18.36 -14.62 37.21
C ALA A 148 19.66 -15.00 37.97
N GLN A 149 20.82 -15.06 37.28
CA GLN A 149 22.14 -15.30 37.91
C GLN A 149 22.48 -14.21 38.94
N LEU A 150 22.19 -12.95 38.63
CA LEU A 150 22.44 -11.85 39.56
C LEU A 150 21.47 -11.89 40.75
N LEU A 151 20.25 -12.41 40.58
CA LEU A 151 19.28 -12.58 41.66
C LEU A 151 19.77 -13.52 42.77
N GLU A 152 20.52 -14.57 42.42
CA GLU A 152 21.10 -15.52 43.39
C GLU A 152 21.98 -14.83 44.44
N ASN A 153 22.73 -13.82 44.02
CA ASN A 153 23.75 -13.16 44.85
C ASN A 153 23.38 -11.73 45.25
N SER A 154 22.15 -11.27 44.99
CA SER A 154 21.74 -9.88 45.22
C SER A 154 21.05 -9.64 46.53
N ASN A 155 21.18 -8.42 47.07
CA ASN A 155 20.44 -7.94 48.23
C ASN A 155 19.01 -7.52 47.85
N VAL A 156 18.16 -7.24 48.84
CA VAL A 156 16.71 -7.01 48.66
C VAL A 156 16.38 -5.93 47.63
N LYS A 157 17.19 -4.87 47.59
CA LYS A 157 16.97 -3.78 46.60
C LYS A 157 17.21 -4.18 45.14
N UNK A 158 17.97 -5.02 44.81
CA UNK A 158 18.22 -5.42 43.57
C UNK A 158 17.33 -6.38 43.06
N LYS A 159 16.83 -7.07 44.00
CA LYS A 159 15.92 -8.14 43.62
C LYS A 159 14.72 -7.64 42.80
N LYS A 160 14.07 -6.59 43.23
CA LYS A 160 12.88 -6.01 42.56
C LYS A 160 13.22 -5.53 41.14
N MET A 161 14.35 -4.86 40.95
CA MET A 161 14.83 -4.41 39.63
C MET A 161 15.15 -5.57 38.71
N LEU A 162 15.85 -6.60 39.23
CA LEU A 162 16.22 -7.78 38.43
C LEU A 162 14.98 -8.60 38.03
N ILE A 163 14.00 -8.75 38.91
CA ILE A 163 12.71 -9.37 38.61
C ILE A 163 11.99 -8.60 37.48
N GLN A 164 12.02 -7.26 37.53
CA GLN A 164 11.40 -6.43 36.50
C GLN A 164 12.08 -6.64 35.13
N ILE A 165 13.39 -6.76 35.08
CA ILE A 165 14.14 -7.09 33.84
C ILE A 165 13.71 -8.48 33.31
N VAL A 166 13.61 -9.47 34.19
CA VAL A 166 13.18 -10.82 33.79
C VAL A 166 11.77 -10.75 33.17
N LEU A 167 10.84 -10.05 33.81
CA LEU A 167 9.46 -9.90 33.32
C LEU A 167 9.40 -9.16 31.97
N GLU A 168 10.18 -8.09 31.80
CA GLU A 168 10.23 -7.31 30.57
C GLU A 168 10.80 -8.13 29.41
N GLU A 169 11.89 -8.86 29.64
CA GLU A 169 12.50 -9.70 28.62
C GLU A 169 11.66 -10.93 28.26
N ALA A 170 10.97 -11.49 29.27
CA ALA A 170 9.99 -12.58 29.03
C ALA A 170 8.82 -12.09 28.12
N LYS A 171 8.31 -10.91 28.38
CA LYS A 171 7.28 -10.31 27.51
C LYS A 171 7.78 -10.02 26.10
N ARG A 172 9.01 -9.69 25.99
CA ARG A 172 9.63 -9.55 24.68
C ARG A 172 9.69 -10.87 23.91
N UNK A 173 10.04 -11.86 24.50
CA UNK A 173 10.10 -13.05 23.93
C UNK A 173 8.85 -13.51 23.52
N GLU A 174 7.77 -13.34 24.38
CA GLU A 174 6.39 -13.68 24.05
C GLU A 174 5.91 -12.96 22.79
N GLY A 175 6.03 -11.69 22.82
CA GLY A 175 5.70 -10.89 21.65
C GLY A 175 6.51 -11.20 20.35
N UNK A 176 7.56 -11.85 20.40
CA UNK A 176 8.21 -12.26 19.31
C UNK A 176 7.69 -13.46 18.79
N VAL A 177 7.34 -14.34 19.65
CA VAL A 177 6.75 -15.62 19.28
C VAL A 177 5.36 -15.40 18.62
N ASP A 178 4.54 -14.59 19.22
CA ASP A 178 3.21 -14.23 18.69
C ASP A 178 3.30 -13.67 17.26
N ARG A 179 4.23 -12.77 16.99
CA ARG A 179 4.42 -12.20 15.64
C ARG A 179 4.85 -13.25 14.61
N VAL A 180 5.70 -14.16 15.01
CA VAL A 180 6.16 -15.27 14.15
C VAL A 180 5.03 -16.24 13.86
N GLN A 181 4.24 -16.56 14.87
CA GLN A 181 3.08 -17.45 14.73
C GLN A 181 2.05 -16.84 13.74
N LEU A 182 1.80 -15.54 13.84
CA LEU A 182 0.92 -14.81 12.92
C LEU A 182 1.48 -14.76 11.49
N LEU A 183 2.79 -14.76 11.31
CA LEU A 183 3.40 -14.87 9.97
C LEU A 183 3.29 -16.30 9.41
N GLY A 184 3.24 -17.33 10.26
CA GLY A 184 3.11 -18.73 9.84
C GLY A 184 1.72 -19.08 9.35
N GLU A 185 0.73 -19.00 10.24
CA GLU A 185 -0.66 -19.38 9.94
C GLU A 185 -1.65 -18.35 10.50
N VAL A 186 -2.54 -17.84 9.66
CA VAL A 186 -3.73 -17.10 10.09
C VAL A 186 -4.88 -18.11 10.08
N ASN A 187 -5.08 -18.72 11.26
CA ASN A 187 -6.16 -19.70 11.42
C ASN A 187 -7.47 -18.99 11.76
N UNK A 188 -8.45 -19.22 10.99
CA UNK A 188 -9.71 -18.83 11.23
C UNK A 188 -9.92 -17.39 11.35
N LEU A 189 -9.79 -16.89 10.28
CA LEU A 189 -10.18 -15.49 10.15
C LEU A 189 -11.65 -15.28 10.52
N ASP A 190 -11.88 -14.48 11.52
CA ASP A 190 -13.25 -14.11 11.96
C ASP A 190 -13.75 -12.90 11.12
N PHE A 191 -14.13 -13.18 9.89
CA PHE A 191 -14.61 -12.15 8.97
C PHE A 191 -15.99 -11.62 9.36
N GLY A 192 -16.06 -10.30 9.62
CA GLY A 192 -17.29 -9.53 9.82
C GLY A 192 -17.29 -8.25 9.00
N VAL A 193 -18.47 -7.68 8.90
CA VAL A 193 -18.60 -6.37 8.24
C VAL A 193 -18.12 -5.27 9.18
N UNK A 194 -16.89 -4.59 8.93
CA UNK A 194 -16.38 -3.59 9.74
C UNK A 194 -16.37 -2.22 9.09
N UNK A 195 -16.57 -1.16 9.61
CA UNK A 195 -16.35 0.04 9.17
C UNK A 195 -14.99 0.29 9.47
N ILE A 196 -14.09 0.56 8.46
CA ILE A 196 -12.64 0.75 8.65
C ILE A 196 -12.31 1.92 9.57
N HIS A 197 -13.08 2.92 9.55
CA HIS A 197 -12.93 4.06 10.48
C HIS A 197 -13.03 3.65 11.96
N UNK A 198 -13.63 2.65 12.25
CA UNK A 198 -13.77 2.19 13.50
C UNK A 198 -12.57 1.60 14.00
N VAL A 199 -11.94 0.87 13.08
CA VAL A 199 -10.62 0.27 13.34
C VAL A 199 -9.54 1.35 13.55
N ILE A 200 -9.46 2.26 12.62
CA ILE A 200 -8.47 3.36 12.67
C ILE A 200 -8.63 4.19 13.96
N ASP A 201 -9.84 4.54 14.34
CA ASP A 201 -10.11 5.33 15.54
C ASP A 201 -9.70 4.61 16.84
N LYS A 202 -9.94 3.29 16.92
CA LYS A 202 -9.46 2.46 18.04
C LYS A 202 -7.95 2.57 18.20
N VAL A 203 -7.21 2.38 17.10
CA VAL A 203 -5.75 2.44 17.11
C VAL A 203 -5.24 3.85 17.41
N LYS A 204 -5.81 4.87 16.80
CA LYS A 204 -5.43 6.28 17.02
C LYS A 204 -5.61 6.68 18.49
N ARG A 205 -6.75 6.33 19.11
CA ARG A 205 -6.98 6.62 20.53
C ARG A 205 -5.93 5.96 21.44
N ALA A 206 -5.64 4.69 21.19
CA ALA A 206 -4.61 3.97 21.94
C ALA A 206 -3.22 4.60 21.74
N ALA A 207 -2.87 4.98 20.50
CA ALA A 207 -1.61 5.66 20.20
C ALA A 207 -1.51 7.01 20.92
N SER A 208 -2.54 7.84 20.84
CA SER A 208 -2.57 9.18 21.47
C SER A 208 -2.43 9.14 23.00
N GLN A 209 -2.96 8.10 23.65
CA GLN A 209 -2.85 7.88 25.08
C GLN A 209 -1.54 7.22 25.50
N GLY A 210 -0.77 6.70 24.57
CA GLY A 210 0.47 5.97 24.85
C GLY A 210 1.66 6.49 24.04
N TYR A 211 2.20 5.64 23.20
CA TYR A 211 3.43 5.88 22.46
C TYR A 211 3.39 7.07 21.48
N GLY A 212 2.23 7.49 21.05
CA GLY A 212 2.01 8.61 20.13
C GLY A 212 1.49 9.90 20.79
N SER A 213 1.63 10.03 22.12
CA SER A 213 1.14 11.22 22.87
C SER A 213 1.80 12.54 22.44
N HIS A 214 2.96 12.47 21.78
CA HIS A 214 3.71 13.62 21.23
C HIS A 214 3.33 13.96 19.80
N VAL A 215 2.42 13.19 19.16
CA VAL A 215 2.12 13.28 17.72
C VAL A 215 0.81 14.02 17.50
N LEU A 216 0.80 14.96 16.57
CA LEU A 216 -0.43 15.57 16.07
C LEU A 216 -1.02 14.66 14.99
N PHE A 217 -2.18 14.07 15.27
CA PHE A 217 -2.93 13.27 14.30
C PHE A 217 -3.85 14.19 13.49
N GLU A 218 -3.67 14.19 12.18
CA GLU A 218 -4.53 14.88 11.21
C GLU A 218 -5.39 13.85 10.48
N GLU A 219 -6.68 14.07 10.45
CA GLU A 219 -7.66 13.13 9.91
C GLU A 219 -8.37 13.74 8.70
N ASN A 220 -8.38 13.00 7.60
CA ASN A 220 -9.11 13.38 6.40
C ASN A 220 -9.89 12.16 5.90
N TYR A 221 -11.01 11.90 6.54
CA TYR A 221 -11.83 10.72 6.28
C TYR A 221 -12.92 11.02 5.26
N ASP A 222 -13.00 10.19 4.23
CA ASP A 222 -14.14 10.17 3.31
C ASP A 222 -15.28 9.37 3.96
N PRO A 223 -16.38 10.01 4.34
CA PRO A 223 -17.50 9.31 5.00
C PRO A 223 -18.29 8.40 4.07
N SER A 224 -18.06 8.49 2.77
CA SER A 224 -18.80 7.72 1.75
C SER A 224 -18.18 6.37 1.43
N ILE A 225 -16.99 6.04 1.99
CA ILE A 225 -16.35 4.77 1.69
C ILE A 225 -17.17 3.60 2.24
N PRO A 226 -17.30 2.51 1.47
CA PRO A 226 -18.07 1.36 1.90
C PRO A 226 -17.37 0.59 3.03
N SER A 227 -18.14 -0.24 3.73
CA SER A 227 -17.60 -1.19 4.72
C SER A 227 -16.67 -2.20 4.06
N VAL A 228 -15.81 -2.80 4.85
CA VAL A 228 -14.96 -3.94 4.44
C VAL A 228 -15.47 -5.22 5.08
N ASN A 229 -15.22 -6.35 4.44
CA ASN A 229 -15.39 -7.67 5.05
C ASN A 229 -14.03 -8.10 5.60
N GLY A 230 -13.87 -8.10 6.90
CA GLY A 230 -12.57 -8.35 7.51
C GLY A 230 -12.62 -8.73 8.97
N ASP A 231 -11.50 -9.21 9.47
CA ASP A 231 -11.27 -9.50 10.87
C ASP A 231 -10.85 -8.20 11.58
N PHE A 232 -11.69 -7.75 12.50
CA PHE A 232 -11.52 -6.47 13.20
C PHE A 232 -10.22 -6.42 14.01
N GLU A 233 -9.87 -7.51 14.70
CA GLU A 233 -8.67 -7.52 15.56
C GLU A 233 -7.37 -7.59 14.72
N LEU A 234 -7.35 -8.39 13.66
CA LEU A 234 -6.21 -8.43 12.74
C LEU A 234 -6.01 -7.08 12.01
N LEU A 235 -7.08 -6.47 11.53
CA LEU A 235 -6.98 -5.13 10.93
C LEU A 235 -6.52 -4.10 11.97
N THR A 236 -7.01 -4.19 13.22
CA THR A 236 -6.52 -3.33 14.32
C THR A 236 -5.02 -3.53 14.50
N GLN A 237 -4.53 -4.75 14.47
CA GLN A 237 -3.09 -5.07 14.59
C GLN A 237 -2.29 -4.51 13.40
N ALA A 238 -2.78 -4.63 12.20
CA ALA A 238 -2.12 -4.07 11.00
C ALA A 238 -1.98 -2.54 11.13
N PHE A 239 -3.04 -1.89 11.49
CA PHE A 239 -3.01 -0.44 11.74
C PHE A 239 -2.18 -0.05 12.97
N UNK A 240 -2.03 -0.80 13.91
CA UNK A 240 -1.29 -0.58 14.97
C UNK A 240 0.06 -0.45 14.61
N ASN A 241 0.54 -1.48 13.80
CA ASN A 241 1.92 -1.47 13.29
C ASN A 241 2.24 -0.24 12.38
N UNK A 242 1.31 0.20 11.60
CA UNK A 242 1.50 1.21 10.76
C UNK A 242 1.63 2.46 11.45
N ILE A 243 0.69 2.73 12.44
CA ILE A 243 0.66 3.98 13.22
C ILE A 243 1.83 4.06 14.21
N LYS A 244 2.17 2.95 14.85
CA LYS A 244 3.34 2.89 15.76
C LYS A 244 4.63 3.25 15.02
N ASN A 245 4.85 2.70 13.82
CA ASN A 245 6.03 3.01 13.01
C ASN A 245 6.11 4.51 12.69
N ALA A 246 5.00 5.11 12.32
CA ALA A 246 4.91 6.55 12.05
C ALA A 246 5.23 7.37 13.31
N CYS A 247 4.61 7.05 14.45
CA CYS A 247 4.85 7.75 15.72
C CYS A 247 6.32 7.68 16.18
N GLU A 248 6.98 6.53 15.93
CA GLU A 248 8.40 6.35 16.28
C GLU A 248 9.34 7.10 15.33
N ALA A 249 8.91 7.33 14.10
CA ALA A 249 9.74 8.00 13.07
C ALA A 249 9.74 9.51 13.21
N VAL A 250 8.68 10.10 13.77
CA VAL A 250 8.51 11.56 13.79
C VAL A 250 9.18 12.21 15.01
N SER A 251 9.49 13.47 14.87
CA SER A 251 10.07 14.30 15.95
C SER A 251 9.12 14.42 17.15
N LYS A 252 9.67 14.37 18.37
CA LYS A 252 8.91 14.60 19.61
C LYS A 252 8.33 16.01 19.74
N LYS A 253 8.85 17.01 19.01
CA LYS A 253 8.42 18.41 19.09
C LYS A 253 7.41 18.81 18.02
N SER A 254 7.47 18.20 16.82
CA SER A 254 6.71 18.64 15.65
C SER A 254 6.17 17.45 14.83
N GLY A 255 6.06 16.28 15.48
CA GLY A 255 5.60 15.06 14.83
C GLY A 255 4.15 15.17 14.36
N ARG A 256 3.91 14.84 13.10
CA ARG A 256 2.57 14.79 12.52
C ARG A 256 2.38 13.47 11.80
N VAL A 257 1.18 12.90 11.98
CA VAL A 257 0.74 11.72 11.25
C VAL A 257 -0.62 12.03 10.62
N ASN A 258 -0.67 12.05 9.32
CA ASN A 258 -1.90 12.30 8.56
C ASN A 258 -2.52 10.95 8.18
N ILE A 259 -3.79 10.77 8.50
CA ILE A 259 -4.56 9.57 8.15
C ILE A 259 -5.69 9.99 7.22
N LYS A 260 -5.63 9.48 5.99
CA LYS A 260 -6.63 9.78 4.98
C LYS A 260 -7.32 8.50 4.52
N THR A 261 -8.64 8.56 4.34
CA THR A 261 -9.40 7.51 3.68
C THR A 261 -10.04 8.07 2.42
N SER A 262 -10.12 7.27 1.38
CA SER A 262 -10.75 7.67 0.13
C SER A 262 -11.28 6.46 -0.64
N PHE A 263 -12.29 6.71 -1.45
CA PHE A 263 -12.78 5.72 -2.41
C PHE A 263 -11.76 5.60 -3.55
N TYR A 264 -11.45 4.38 -3.92
CA TYR A 264 -10.51 4.07 -5.00
C TYR A 264 -11.23 3.29 -6.11
N SER A 265 -11.48 3.94 -7.23
CA SER A 265 -12.11 3.31 -8.39
C SER A 265 -11.04 2.82 -9.37
N GLY A 266 -10.17 1.93 -8.92
CA GLY A 266 -9.11 1.42 -9.77
C GLY A 266 -8.76 -0.03 -9.50
N LEU A 267 -8.24 -0.67 -10.50
CA LEU A 267 -7.64 -2.01 -10.52
C LEU A 267 -8.40 -3.11 -9.79
N ALA A 268 -9.18 -3.86 -10.55
CA ALA A 268 -9.26 -5.28 -10.28
C ALA A 268 -7.85 -5.83 -10.41
N LEU A 269 -7.18 -6.18 -9.32
CA LEU A 269 -5.99 -7.01 -9.39
C LEU A 269 -6.39 -8.27 -10.15
N GLY A 270 -5.94 -8.38 -11.40
CA GLY A 270 -6.27 -9.51 -12.26
C GLY A 270 -5.93 -10.81 -11.58
N SER A 271 -6.92 -11.62 -11.49
CA SER A 271 -6.95 -13.05 -11.20
C SER A 271 -5.61 -13.76 -11.00
N PHE A 272 -5.10 -13.71 -9.77
CA PHE A 272 -4.31 -14.82 -9.28
C PHE A 272 -5.22 -15.65 -8.34
N GLY A 273 -6.02 -16.54 -8.96
CA GLY A 273 -6.82 -17.55 -8.30
C GLY A 273 -7.95 -17.02 -7.39
N LYS A 274 -9.15 -17.13 -7.85
CA LYS A 274 -10.45 -16.98 -7.16
C LYS A 274 -10.97 -15.55 -6.97
N LYS A 275 -11.84 -15.15 -7.92
CA LYS A 275 -12.82 -14.04 -7.90
C LYS A 275 -12.25 -12.61 -7.85
N ASN A 276 -12.51 -11.85 -8.90
CA ASN A 276 -12.22 -10.42 -9.07
C ASN A 276 -12.83 -9.56 -7.93
N LYS A 277 -12.11 -9.37 -6.85
CA LYS A 277 -12.48 -8.38 -5.85
C LYS A 277 -11.95 -7.01 -6.31
N LYS A 278 -12.83 -6.10 -6.62
CA LYS A 278 -12.46 -4.71 -6.90
C LYS A 278 -11.98 -4.05 -5.60
N LEU A 279 -10.76 -3.54 -5.60
CA LEU A 279 -10.27 -2.72 -4.50
C LEU A 279 -11.00 -1.37 -4.57
N GLN A 280 -11.68 -1.00 -3.51
CA GLN A 280 -12.51 0.21 -3.50
C GLN A 280 -12.17 1.18 -2.38
N LEU A 281 -11.38 0.76 -1.39
CA LEU A 281 -10.93 1.62 -0.30
C LEU A 281 -9.43 1.81 -0.38
N MET A 282 -8.99 3.04 -0.20
CA MET A 282 -7.58 3.38 -0.01
C MET A 282 -7.44 4.13 1.33
N ILE A 283 -6.58 3.63 2.20
CA ILE A 283 -6.21 4.23 3.48
C ILE A 283 -4.74 4.63 3.37
N THR A 284 -4.45 5.89 3.63
CA THR A 284 -3.09 6.46 3.59
C THR A 284 -2.65 6.88 4.98
N UNK A 285 -1.37 6.57 5.50
CA UNK A 285 -0.79 6.95 6.60
C UNK A 285 0.39 7.70 6.23
N UNK A 286 0.69 8.83 6.21
CA UNK A 286 1.71 9.61 5.88
C UNK A 286 2.22 10.18 7.07
N ASP A 287 3.54 10.19 7.38
CA ASP A 287 4.19 10.89 8.51
C ASP A 287 5.15 11.97 8.00
N ASN A 288 5.53 12.89 8.87
CA ASN A 288 6.52 13.91 8.56
C ASN A 288 7.92 13.57 9.10
N GLY A 289 8.22 12.29 9.20
CA GLY A 289 9.53 11.79 9.60
C GLY A 289 10.57 11.81 8.47
N PRO A 290 11.73 11.19 8.67
CA PRO A 290 12.81 11.18 7.66
C PRO A 290 12.53 10.27 6.46
N GLY A 291 11.39 9.60 6.43
CA GLY A 291 11.07 8.63 5.37
C GLY A 291 11.78 7.30 5.56
N VAL A 292 11.69 6.46 4.54
CA VAL A 292 12.34 5.14 4.52
C VAL A 292 13.69 5.24 3.81
N SER A 293 14.72 4.64 4.42
CA SER A 293 16.06 4.61 3.83
C SER A 293 16.03 3.87 2.47
N LYS A 294 16.67 4.46 1.48
CA LYS A 294 16.76 3.91 0.11
C LYS A 294 17.31 2.47 0.06
N ASN A 295 18.19 2.14 1.01
CA ASN A 295 18.84 0.82 1.07
C ASN A 295 17.90 -0.32 1.43
N ILE A 296 16.75 -0.03 2.05
CA ILE A 296 15.80 -1.05 2.52
C ILE A 296 14.44 -0.97 1.82
N ILE A 297 14.23 0.00 0.99
CA ILE A 297 12.95 0.18 0.29
C ILE A 297 12.48 -1.08 -0.44
N UNK A 298 13.27 -1.63 -0.80
CA UNK A 298 12.99 -2.77 -1.52
C UNK A 298 12.61 -3.85 -0.68
N ASP A 299 13.08 -3.91 0.42
CA ASP A 299 12.90 -5.08 1.28
C ASP A 299 12.08 -4.78 2.55
N ILE A 300 11.42 -3.65 2.62
CA ILE A 300 10.70 -3.19 3.83
C ILE A 300 9.56 -4.12 4.28
N PHE A 301 9.03 -4.90 3.35
CA PHE A 301 8.00 -5.91 3.64
C PHE A 301 8.59 -7.31 3.83
N ASP A 302 9.92 -7.46 3.72
CA ASP A 302 10.59 -8.73 4.01
C ASP A 302 10.80 -8.88 5.53
N PRO A 303 10.59 -10.08 6.06
CA PRO A 303 10.82 -10.31 7.49
C PRO A 303 12.25 -9.95 7.91
N PHE A 304 12.37 -9.29 9.05
CA PHE A 304 13.62 -8.84 9.68
C PHE A 304 14.33 -7.68 8.94
N SER A 305 13.74 -7.14 7.90
CA SER A 305 14.25 -5.91 7.25
C SER A 305 13.94 -4.71 8.13
N THR A 306 14.95 -4.06 8.69
CA THR A 306 14.79 -2.89 9.56
C THR A 306 16.03 -2.01 9.56
N SER A 307 15.81 -0.70 9.57
CA SER A 307 16.87 0.30 9.82
C SER A 307 16.89 0.76 11.28
N LYS A 308 15.93 0.31 12.10
CA LYS A 308 15.82 0.72 13.51
C LYS A 308 16.69 -0.16 14.40
N ILE A 309 17.50 0.45 15.25
CA ILE A 309 18.25 -0.25 16.30
C ILE A 309 17.25 -0.87 17.29
N GLY A 310 17.27 -2.20 17.41
CA GLY A 310 16.35 -2.96 18.26
C GLY A 310 14.95 -3.16 17.67
N GLY A 311 14.76 -2.85 16.41
CA GLY A 311 13.51 -3.17 15.69
C GLY A 311 13.53 -4.63 15.22
N SER A 312 12.43 -5.35 15.42
CA SER A 312 12.31 -6.76 15.00
C SER A 312 12.24 -6.97 13.49
N GLY A 313 11.91 -5.94 12.73
CA GLY A 313 11.68 -6.06 11.28
C GLY A 313 10.47 -6.93 10.92
N LEU A 314 9.56 -7.20 11.86
CA LEU A 314 8.39 -8.06 11.63
C LEU A 314 7.07 -7.27 11.47
N GLY A 315 7.08 -5.98 11.78
CA GLY A 315 5.85 -5.16 11.78
C GLY A 315 5.25 -4.99 10.38
N LEU A 316 6.05 -4.55 9.40
CA LEU A 316 5.57 -4.33 8.02
C LEU A 316 5.26 -5.63 7.27
N PRO A 317 6.07 -6.72 7.39
CA PRO A 317 5.66 -8.03 6.88
C PRO A 317 4.30 -8.50 7.41
N LEU A 318 4.04 -8.30 8.70
CA LEU A 318 2.75 -8.65 9.30
C LEU A 318 1.61 -7.79 8.71
N VAL A 319 1.84 -6.49 8.51
CA VAL A 319 0.86 -5.62 7.83
C VAL A 319 0.55 -6.16 6.43
N ALA A 320 1.60 -6.47 5.65
CA ALA A 320 1.44 -6.98 4.29
C ALA A 320 0.65 -8.29 4.28
N LYS A 321 0.94 -9.20 5.21
CA LYS A 321 0.23 -10.47 5.34
C LYS A 321 -1.25 -10.27 5.69
N ILE A 322 -1.53 -9.51 6.76
CA ILE A 322 -2.91 -9.28 7.19
C ILE A 322 -3.73 -8.65 6.06
N VAL A 323 -3.19 -7.62 5.42
CA VAL A 323 -3.86 -6.92 4.31
C VAL A 323 -4.10 -7.88 3.12
N SER A 324 -3.12 -8.73 2.80
CA SER A 324 -3.22 -9.74 1.73
C SER A 324 -4.32 -10.78 2.04
N GLU A 325 -4.41 -11.26 3.28
CA GLU A 325 -5.45 -12.21 3.71
C GLU A 325 -6.86 -11.60 3.60
N HIS A 326 -6.95 -10.26 3.71
CA HIS A 326 -8.18 -9.50 3.50
C HIS A 326 -8.45 -9.20 2.00
N GLY A 327 -7.61 -9.73 1.09
CA GLY A 327 -7.73 -9.50 -0.35
C GLY A 327 -7.26 -8.14 -0.81
N GLY A 328 -6.49 -7.44 0.03
CA GLY A 328 -5.92 -6.14 -0.25
C GLY A 328 -4.42 -6.18 -0.54
N PHE A 329 -3.80 -5.03 -0.61
CA PHE A 329 -2.35 -4.89 -0.65
C PHE A 329 -1.91 -3.59 0.01
N VAL A 330 -0.63 -3.52 0.37
CA VAL A 330 0.00 -2.34 0.96
C VAL A 330 1.20 -1.93 0.11
N GLU A 331 1.42 -0.63 -0.03
CA GLU A 331 2.57 -0.09 -0.73
C GLU A 331 3.16 1.10 0.02
N LEU A 332 4.44 1.39 -0.26
CA LEU A 332 5.11 2.63 0.13
C LEU A 332 5.04 3.60 -1.06
N ASP A 333 4.56 4.81 -0.82
CA ASP A 333 4.60 5.88 -1.82
C ASP A 333 5.89 6.69 -1.60
N GLU A 334 6.85 6.53 -2.51
CA GLU A 334 8.17 7.16 -2.44
C GLU A 334 8.16 8.67 -2.80
N MET A 335 7.02 9.19 -3.25
CA MET A 335 6.90 10.59 -3.68
C MET A 335 6.59 11.54 -2.52
N CYS A 336 6.37 11.02 -1.32
CA CYS A 336 6.04 11.83 -0.14
C CYS A 336 7.30 12.32 0.60
N GLU A 337 7.18 13.45 1.28
CA GLU A 337 8.14 13.86 2.32
C GLU A 337 7.84 13.04 3.58
N GLY A 338 8.70 12.16 4.00
CA GLY A 338 8.44 11.21 5.08
C GLY A 338 7.99 9.85 4.54
N ALA A 339 7.52 8.96 5.41
CA ALA A 339 7.03 7.66 4.98
C ALA A 339 5.51 7.73 4.73
N CYS A 340 5.09 7.25 3.58
CA CYS A 340 3.70 7.26 3.15
C CYS A 340 3.26 5.86 2.75
N PHE A 341 2.55 5.18 3.63
CA PHE A 341 2.00 3.85 3.34
C PHE A 341 0.57 3.96 2.87
N LYS A 342 0.25 3.27 1.78
CA LYS A 342 -1.11 3.16 1.23
C LYS A 342 -1.58 1.71 1.35
N ILE A 343 -2.72 1.54 1.99
CA ILE A 343 -3.39 0.24 2.16
C ILE A 343 -4.65 0.24 1.30
N TYR A 344 -4.79 -0.79 0.48
CA TYR A 344 -5.95 -0.97 -0.39
C TYR A 344 -6.74 -2.19 0.08
N LEU A 345 -8.05 -2.04 0.27
CA LEU A 345 -8.94 -3.10 0.72
C LEU A 345 -10.16 -3.22 -0.20
N PRO A 346 -10.68 -4.44 -0.40
CA PRO A 346 -11.93 -4.59 -1.14
C PRO A 346 -13.13 -4.15 -0.29
N ALA A 347 -14.07 -3.48 -0.92
CA ALA A 347 -15.34 -3.16 -0.30
C ALA A 347 -16.15 -4.43 -0.03
N TYR A 348 -16.92 -4.40 1.03
CA TYR A 348 -17.96 -5.39 1.27
C TYR A 348 -19.03 -5.29 0.17
N SER A 349 -19.34 -6.42 -0.45
CA SER A 349 -20.41 -6.52 -1.45
C SER A 349 -21.45 -7.52 -0.95
N SER A 350 -22.67 -7.06 -0.79
CA SER A 350 -23.80 -7.90 -0.37
C SER A 350 -24.17 -9.01 -1.39
N ALA A 351 -23.69 -8.91 -2.62
CA ALA A 351 -23.95 -9.89 -3.69
C ALA A 351 -23.37 -11.29 -3.42
N HIS A 352 -22.62 -11.49 -2.33
CA HIS A 352 -22.04 -12.79 -1.98
C HIS A 352 -22.95 -13.67 -1.10
N TYR A 353 -24.00 -13.13 -0.49
CA TYR A 353 -24.88 -13.90 0.41
C TYR A 353 -25.97 -14.70 -0.31
N GLU A 354 -26.30 -14.40 -1.58
CA GLU A 354 -27.39 -15.06 -2.33
C GLU A 354 -26.99 -16.39 -3.01
N ARG A 355 -25.81 -16.86 -2.86
CA ARG A 355 -25.36 -18.15 -3.43
C ARG A 355 -25.10 -19.28 -2.42
N UNK A 356 -25.51 -19.07 -1.34
CA UNK A 356 -25.34 -20.06 -0.35
C UNK A 356 -26.62 -20.52 0.26
N UNK A 357 -27.37 -20.18 -0.27
CA UNK A 357 -28.62 -20.68 0.16
C UNK A 357 -29.16 -21.69 -0.75
#